data_be04c06574cea713753e0c27f3ec4db4
#
_entry.id   be04c06574cea713753e0c27f3ec4db4
#
_cell.length_a   1.000
_cell.length_b   1.000
_cell.length_c   1.000
_cell.angle_alpha   90.00
_cell.angle_beta   90.00
_cell.angle_gamma   90.00
#
_symmetry.space_group_name_H-M   'P 1'
#
loop_
_entity.id
_entity.type
_entity.pdbx_description
1 polymer ?
#
loop_
_entity_poly.entity_id
_entity_poly.type
_entity_poly.pdbx_seq_one_letter_code
_entity_poly.pdbx_strand_id
1 'polypeptide(L)'
;MSNFDSNIIKNPEIFEQNRLAAHSDHVCYKNELEKIKGKSSLRYDMNGLWKFAYAKNQSLAPCGFEAADYDCKGWDEIRVPAHIQMEGYDVPIYTNTTYPWEADESIKPGEVSEIFNPVA
;
A
#
# COMPACT_ATOMS: atom_id res chain seq x y z
N MET A 1 3.71 -12.73 16.47
CA MET A 1 3.37 -11.64 15.52
C MET A 1 4.50 -10.65 15.60
N SER A 2 5.20 -10.40 14.51
CA SER A 2 6.20 -9.34 14.48
C SER A 2 5.44 -8.01 14.39
N ASN A 3 5.45 -7.23 15.45
CA ASN A 3 4.93 -5.88 15.39
C ASN A 3 5.78 -5.10 14.38
N PHE A 4 5.13 -4.55 13.37
CA PHE A 4 5.78 -3.62 12.45
C PHE A 4 6.31 -2.42 13.24
N ASP A 5 7.60 -2.13 13.12
CA ASP A 5 8.19 -0.95 13.73
C ASP A 5 8.08 0.23 12.78
N SER A 6 7.13 1.13 13.05
CA SER A 6 6.91 2.33 12.26
C SER A 6 8.10 3.30 12.22
N ASN A 7 9.08 3.17 13.13
CA ASN A 7 10.28 3.99 13.09
C ASN A 7 11.18 3.68 11.87
N ILE A 8 10.96 2.52 11.23
CA ILE A 8 11.67 2.16 9.99
C ILE A 8 11.46 3.21 8.91
N ILE A 9 10.24 3.74 8.76
CA ILE A 9 9.94 4.78 7.74
C ILE A 9 10.63 6.12 7.97
N LYS A 10 11.13 6.36 9.19
CA LYS A 10 11.87 7.57 9.54
C LYS A 10 13.39 7.43 9.33
N ASN A 11 13.86 6.24 8.99
CA ASN A 11 15.29 5.98 8.79
C ASN A 11 15.65 5.97 7.30
N PRO A 12 16.34 6.99 6.78
CA PRO A 12 16.68 7.09 5.37
C PRO A 12 17.67 6.04 4.88
N GLU A 13 18.34 5.31 5.78
CA GLU A 13 19.24 4.22 5.43
C GLU A 13 18.49 2.91 5.15
N ILE A 14 17.22 2.81 5.59
CA ILE A 14 16.38 1.65 5.35
C ILE A 14 15.43 1.96 4.19
N PHE A 15 15.91 1.87 2.97
CA PHE A 15 15.14 2.15 1.76
C PHE A 15 14.41 0.91 1.20
N GLU A 16 14.70 -0.27 1.72
CA GLU A 16 14.02 -1.51 1.34
C GLU A 16 14.00 -2.52 2.50
N GLN A 17 12.90 -3.23 2.64
CA GLN A 17 12.76 -4.34 3.57
C GLN A 17 11.88 -5.42 2.94
N ASN A 18 12.27 -6.69 3.10
CA ASN A 18 11.55 -7.85 2.57
C ASN A 18 11.32 -7.80 1.04
N ARG A 19 12.21 -7.13 0.29
CA ARG A 19 12.20 -7.08 -1.17
C ARG A 19 13.19 -8.07 -1.75
N LEU A 20 12.80 -8.66 -2.87
CA LEU A 20 13.74 -9.39 -3.71
C LEU A 20 14.65 -8.41 -4.44
N ALA A 21 15.87 -8.85 -4.76
CA ALA A 21 16.75 -8.09 -5.65
C ALA A 21 16.03 -7.78 -6.98
N ALA A 22 16.36 -6.64 -7.57
CA ALA A 22 15.79 -6.25 -8.86
C ALA A 22 15.99 -7.37 -9.90
N HIS A 23 14.94 -7.72 -10.61
CA HIS A 23 14.93 -8.78 -11.60
C HIS A 23 14.05 -8.37 -12.80
N SER A 24 14.26 -9.04 -13.93
CA SER A 24 13.40 -8.87 -15.09
C SER A 24 12.10 -9.62 -14.90
N ASP A 25 10.98 -9.00 -15.29
CA ASP A 25 9.69 -9.68 -15.26
C ASP A 25 9.61 -10.71 -16.37
N HIS A 26 9.18 -11.91 -16.01
CA HIS A 26 8.96 -13.01 -16.93
C HIS A 26 7.54 -13.53 -16.81
N VAL A 27 7.00 -14.07 -17.91
CA VAL A 27 5.77 -14.85 -17.87
C VAL A 27 6.14 -16.30 -17.65
N CYS A 28 5.85 -16.81 -16.47
CA CYS A 28 6.04 -18.22 -16.14
C CYS A 28 4.83 -19.04 -16.60
N TYR A 29 5.08 -20.18 -17.23
CA TYR A 29 4.05 -21.14 -17.62
C TYR A 29 4.31 -22.48 -16.93
N LYS A 30 3.26 -23.16 -16.51
CA LYS A 30 3.36 -24.48 -15.86
C LYS A 30 3.87 -25.56 -16.81
N ASN A 31 3.54 -25.44 -18.08
CA ASN A 31 3.92 -26.40 -19.12
C ASN A 31 3.86 -25.75 -20.52
N GLU A 32 4.31 -26.49 -21.53
CA GLU A 32 4.38 -26.06 -22.93
C GLU A 32 2.99 -25.73 -23.53
N LEU A 33 1.94 -26.44 -23.10
CA LEU A 33 0.57 -26.21 -23.57
C LEU A 33 0.05 -24.84 -23.13
N GLU A 34 0.36 -24.43 -21.91
CA GLU A 34 0.00 -23.09 -21.42
C GLU A 34 0.76 -22.00 -22.18
N LYS A 35 2.04 -22.22 -22.46
CA LYS A 35 2.86 -21.30 -23.25
C LYS A 35 2.29 -21.12 -24.67
N ILE A 36 1.94 -22.21 -25.34
CA ILE A 36 1.32 -22.17 -26.69
C ILE A 36 -0.03 -21.42 -26.64
N LYS A 37 -0.84 -21.61 -25.59
CA LYS A 37 -2.11 -20.92 -25.41
C LYS A 37 -1.96 -19.46 -24.98
N GLY A 38 -0.77 -19.04 -24.58
CA GLY A 38 -0.51 -17.71 -24.04
C GLY A 38 -1.23 -17.40 -22.73
N LYS A 39 -1.70 -18.43 -22.01
CA LYS A 39 -2.45 -18.28 -20.75
C LYS A 39 -1.80 -19.13 -19.66
N SER A 40 -1.26 -18.45 -18.67
CA SER A 40 -0.59 -19.08 -17.52
C SER A 40 -1.55 -19.32 -16.38
N SER A 41 -1.58 -20.54 -15.81
CA SER A 41 -2.26 -20.86 -14.57
C SER A 41 -1.50 -20.34 -13.34
N LEU A 42 -0.25 -19.89 -13.51
CA LEU A 42 0.58 -19.30 -12.46
C LEU A 42 0.37 -17.79 -12.33
N ARG A 43 -0.49 -17.19 -13.17
CA ARG A 43 -0.84 -15.78 -13.13
C ARG A 43 -2.24 -15.61 -12.56
N TYR A 44 -2.35 -14.83 -11.51
CA TYR A 44 -3.61 -14.46 -10.90
C TYR A 44 -3.92 -12.98 -11.19
N ASP A 45 -5.13 -12.69 -11.67
CA ASP A 45 -5.61 -11.32 -11.88
C ASP A 45 -6.22 -10.83 -10.57
N MET A 46 -5.64 -9.76 -10.03
CA MET A 46 -6.07 -9.16 -8.78
C MET A 46 -7.01 -7.95 -8.99
N ASN A 47 -7.38 -7.64 -10.24
CA ASN A 47 -8.35 -6.60 -10.52
C ASN A 47 -9.74 -6.98 -9.98
N GLY A 48 -10.52 -5.99 -9.59
CA GLY A 48 -11.88 -6.20 -9.11
C GLY A 48 -12.23 -5.34 -7.90
N LEU A 49 -13.23 -5.78 -7.13
CA LEU A 49 -13.63 -5.11 -5.89
C LEU A 49 -12.84 -5.71 -4.71
N TRP A 50 -12.21 -4.83 -3.95
CA TRP A 50 -11.43 -5.19 -2.78
C TRP A 50 -12.00 -4.53 -1.54
N LYS A 51 -11.89 -5.22 -0.40
CA LYS A 51 -12.18 -4.62 0.90
C LYS A 51 -11.13 -3.56 1.21
N PHE A 52 -11.60 -2.41 1.67
CA PHE A 52 -10.80 -1.21 1.81
C PHE A 52 -11.09 -0.50 3.13
N ALA A 53 -10.05 -0.09 3.82
CA ALA A 53 -10.14 0.76 5.00
C ALA A 53 -9.20 1.95 4.84
N TYR A 54 -9.75 3.16 5.00
CA TYR A 54 -8.98 4.39 4.95
C TYR A 54 -8.76 4.93 6.37
N ALA A 55 -7.55 5.36 6.67
CA ALA A 55 -7.24 6.07 7.90
C ALA A 55 -6.41 7.33 7.63
N LYS A 56 -6.68 8.41 8.38
CA LYS A 56 -5.96 9.69 8.22
C LYS A 56 -4.49 9.62 8.60
N ASN A 57 -4.13 8.64 9.40
CA ASN A 57 -2.75 8.35 9.79
C ASN A 57 -2.64 6.92 10.29
N GLN A 58 -1.44 6.43 10.46
CA GLN A 58 -1.16 5.06 10.86
C GLN A 58 -1.75 4.70 12.24
N SER A 59 -1.80 5.66 13.19
CA SER A 59 -2.30 5.38 14.53
C SER A 59 -3.81 5.10 14.57
N LEU A 60 -4.53 5.51 13.52
CA LEU A 60 -5.96 5.28 13.34
C LEU A 60 -6.24 4.06 12.44
N ALA A 61 -5.23 3.43 11.88
CA ALA A 61 -5.41 2.25 11.05
C ALA A 61 -5.95 1.08 11.89
N PRO A 62 -6.79 0.20 11.31
CA PRO A 62 -7.27 -0.99 12.01
C PRO A 62 -6.11 -1.84 12.52
N CYS A 63 -6.14 -2.24 13.78
CA CYS A 63 -5.10 -3.10 14.36
C CYS A 63 -5.34 -4.56 14.00
N GLY A 64 -4.28 -5.31 13.70
CA GLY A 64 -4.33 -6.75 13.48
C GLY A 64 -4.88 -7.16 12.12
N PHE A 65 -5.04 -6.26 11.18
CA PHE A 65 -5.55 -6.53 9.83
C PHE A 65 -4.66 -7.49 9.03
N GLU A 66 -3.40 -7.64 9.43
CA GLU A 66 -2.43 -8.56 8.84
C GLU A 66 -2.71 -10.04 9.16
N ALA A 67 -3.63 -10.33 10.08
CA ALA A 67 -3.99 -11.69 10.42
C ALA A 67 -4.86 -12.31 9.32
N ALA A 68 -4.55 -13.55 8.93
CA ALA A 68 -5.26 -14.26 7.85
C ALA A 68 -6.75 -14.49 8.13
N ASP A 69 -7.15 -14.48 9.40
CA ASP A 69 -8.52 -14.67 9.88
C ASP A 69 -9.20 -13.35 10.29
N TYR A 70 -8.58 -12.20 9.94
CA TYR A 70 -9.16 -10.89 10.24
C TYR A 70 -10.51 -10.70 9.53
N ASP A 71 -11.53 -10.27 10.26
CA ASP A 71 -12.86 -10.02 9.69
C ASP A 71 -12.95 -8.59 9.11
N CYS A 72 -12.77 -8.49 7.79
CA CYS A 72 -12.91 -7.23 7.05
C CYS A 72 -14.30 -7.02 6.42
N LYS A 73 -15.34 -7.78 6.82
CA LYS A 73 -16.69 -7.68 6.22
C LYS A 73 -17.30 -6.30 6.35
N GLY A 74 -17.00 -5.58 7.42
CA GLY A 74 -17.49 -4.23 7.67
C GLY A 74 -16.71 -3.13 6.94
N TRP A 75 -15.65 -3.46 6.22
CA TRP A 75 -14.88 -2.49 5.44
C TRP A 75 -15.63 -2.09 4.17
N ASP A 76 -15.31 -0.90 3.66
CA ASP A 76 -15.77 -0.45 2.37
C ASP A 76 -15.28 -1.35 1.24
N GLU A 77 -15.74 -1.09 0.04
CA GLU A 77 -15.25 -1.74 -1.18
C GLU A 77 -14.72 -0.68 -2.14
N ILE A 78 -13.54 -0.95 -2.70
CA ILE A 78 -12.92 -0.10 -3.70
C ILE A 78 -12.62 -0.91 -4.94
N ARG A 79 -12.72 -0.25 -6.10
CA ARG A 79 -12.32 -0.84 -7.37
C ARG A 79 -10.80 -0.84 -7.49
N VAL A 80 -10.24 -1.93 -7.96
CA VAL A 80 -8.81 -2.07 -8.25
C VAL A 80 -8.65 -2.46 -9.72
N PRO A 81 -7.81 -1.74 -10.52
CA PRO A 81 -7.08 -0.53 -10.14
C PRO A 81 -7.95 0.73 -10.09
N ALA A 82 -7.67 1.61 -9.14
CA ALA A 82 -8.28 2.93 -9.05
C ALA A 82 -7.36 3.91 -8.32
N HIS A 83 -7.67 5.21 -8.43
CA HIS A 83 -7.14 6.23 -7.55
C HIS A 83 -8.12 6.44 -6.39
N ILE A 84 -7.67 6.28 -5.16
CA ILE A 84 -8.54 6.37 -3.97
C ILE A 84 -9.27 7.71 -3.89
N GLN A 85 -8.65 8.80 -4.35
CA GLN A 85 -9.26 10.13 -4.40
C GLN A 85 -10.46 10.20 -5.36
N MET A 86 -10.45 9.40 -6.42
CA MET A 86 -11.58 9.30 -7.36
C MET A 86 -12.72 8.41 -6.84
N GLU A 87 -12.43 7.57 -5.86
CA GLU A 87 -13.40 6.73 -5.17
C GLU A 87 -13.98 7.41 -3.91
N GLY A 88 -13.62 8.68 -3.67
CA GLY A 88 -14.19 9.50 -2.58
C GLY A 88 -13.40 9.50 -1.28
N TYR A 89 -12.19 8.97 -1.29
CA TYR A 89 -11.29 8.97 -0.14
C TYR A 89 -10.18 9.98 -0.33
N ASP A 90 -9.88 10.73 0.73
CA ASP A 90 -8.83 11.75 0.71
C ASP A 90 -9.07 12.85 -0.34
N VAL A 91 -8.09 13.70 -0.54
CA VAL A 91 -8.08 14.78 -1.53
C VAL A 91 -6.82 14.70 -2.38
N PRO A 92 -6.88 15.08 -3.66
CA PRO A 92 -5.68 15.21 -4.48
C PRO A 92 -4.74 16.25 -3.88
N ILE A 93 -3.54 15.83 -3.49
CA ILE A 93 -2.51 16.72 -2.97
C ILE A 93 -1.46 16.89 -4.06
N TYR A 94 -1.39 18.10 -4.62
CA TYR A 94 -0.34 18.46 -5.56
C TYR A 94 0.81 19.12 -4.82
N THR A 95 1.89 18.39 -4.65
CA THR A 95 3.12 18.91 -4.04
C THR A 95 4.29 18.68 -4.99
N ASN A 96 4.79 19.73 -5.61
CA ASN A 96 5.97 19.64 -6.46
C ASN A 96 7.23 20.16 -5.78
N THR A 97 7.09 20.94 -4.71
CA THR A 97 8.20 21.55 -3.95
C THR A 97 8.04 21.42 -2.45
N THR A 98 6.85 21.10 -1.94
CA THR A 98 6.55 21.07 -0.51
C THR A 98 5.89 19.74 -0.12
N TYR A 99 6.16 19.28 1.08
CA TYR A 99 5.42 18.13 1.64
C TYR A 99 4.03 18.56 2.14
N PRO A 100 3.03 17.66 2.19
CA PRO A 100 1.68 17.99 2.65
C PRO A 100 1.60 18.61 4.06
N TRP A 101 2.63 18.39 4.87
CA TRP A 101 2.73 18.88 6.25
C TRP A 101 3.81 19.96 6.44
N GLU A 102 4.34 20.56 5.37
CA GLU A 102 5.48 21.48 5.45
C GLU A 102 5.17 22.79 6.21
N ALA A 103 3.89 23.15 6.33
CA ALA A 103 3.46 24.30 7.12
C ALA A 103 3.35 24.01 8.63
N ASP A 104 3.58 22.77 9.05
CA ASP A 104 3.56 22.39 10.47
C ASP A 104 4.96 22.52 11.06
N GLU A 105 5.20 23.65 11.72
CA GLU A 105 6.50 23.96 12.37
C GLU A 105 6.89 22.98 13.49
N SER A 106 5.96 22.13 13.94
CA SER A 106 6.23 21.12 14.96
C SER A 106 6.99 19.90 14.42
N ILE A 107 7.00 19.72 13.08
CA ILE A 107 7.64 18.58 12.43
C ILE A 107 9.05 18.96 11.99
N LYS A 108 10.05 18.26 12.53
CA LYS A 108 11.45 18.47 12.16
C LYS A 108 11.80 17.74 10.87
N PRO A 109 12.85 18.20 10.16
CA PRO A 109 13.37 17.48 9.00
C PRO A 109 13.67 16.00 9.31
N GLY A 110 13.10 15.08 8.51
CA GLY A 110 13.21 13.64 8.72
C GLY A 110 12.12 13.03 9.60
N GLU A 111 11.23 13.84 10.17
CA GLU A 111 10.03 13.35 10.86
C GLU A 111 8.84 13.24 9.91
N VAL A 112 7.90 12.39 10.28
CA VAL A 112 6.66 12.16 9.54
C VAL A 112 5.50 12.64 10.39
N SER A 113 4.52 13.32 9.79
CA SER A 113 3.33 13.80 10.49
C SER A 113 2.56 12.66 11.14
N GLU A 114 2.28 12.79 12.42
CA GLU A 114 1.38 11.90 13.17
C GLU A 114 -0.10 12.36 13.05
N ILE A 115 -0.33 13.60 12.58
CA ILE A 115 -1.66 14.18 12.48
C ILE A 115 -2.29 13.83 11.14
N PHE A 116 -1.54 14.01 10.06
CA PHE A 116 -2.01 13.75 8.71
C PHE A 116 -0.91 13.06 7.88
N ASN A 117 -1.02 11.77 7.78
CA ASN A 117 -0.19 10.91 6.93
C ASN A 117 -1.06 9.73 6.50
N PRO A 118 -1.92 9.95 5.47
CA PRO A 118 -2.97 8.98 5.12
C PRO A 118 -2.39 7.63 4.73
N VAL A 119 -3.10 6.58 5.11
CA VAL A 119 -2.81 5.18 4.77
C VAL A 119 -4.07 4.48 4.26
N ALA A 120 -3.87 3.53 3.35
CA ALA A 120 -4.93 2.76 2.71
C ALA A 120 -4.50 1.32 2.45
#